data_e3d1a2d38d0807b12ecd85e4cb649a46
#
_entry.id   e3d1a2d38d0807b12ecd85e4cb649a46
#
_cell.length_a   1.000
_cell.length_b   1.000
_cell.length_c   1.000
_cell.angle_alpha   90.00
_cell.angle_beta   90.00
_cell.angle_gamma   90.00
#
_symmetry.space_group_name_H-M   'P 1'
#
loop_
_entity.id
_entity.type
_entity.pdbx_description
1 polymer ?
#
loop_
_entity_poly.entity_id
_entity_poly.type
_entity_poly.pdbx_seq_one_letter_code
_entity_poly.pdbx_strand_id
1 'polypeptide(L)'
;MICAYNEARTLPDLLEALGQTDVLVVDDGSSDGTGRLAEMEGAIVLTHWRRMGKAASLQDAIDYALDNGYGTVVEMGADSVPGKGSIEKLITSMDSPAVGGASVRQIPVGRKSTSYYIDELIWSVLAQGKLLQMVRHGTSHLGGVMYAFKPECVSSVEGSVNDDEHLSVCIKRKGYKSVFVPNAVVYFDASSSIGHILQRRRRMYFGHMVYPDSTAPSMEIGIAASALLRSLAEKPSRLPWMLPAVLLDLFSRMCAWRDARSPKKIGEYAMWVTTFEKNVASSAARSHR
;
A
#
# COMPACT_ATOMS: atom_id res chain seq x y z
N MET A 1 6.34 -3.38 10.71
CA MET A 1 5.37 -4.48 10.79
C MET A 1 5.05 -5.03 9.41
N ILE A 2 4.74 -6.29 9.32
CA ILE A 2 4.40 -6.98 8.07
C ILE A 2 3.14 -7.82 8.31
N CYS A 3 2.07 -7.56 7.54
CA CYS A 3 0.92 -8.46 7.50
C CYS A 3 1.18 -9.53 6.43
N ALA A 4 1.18 -10.81 6.82
CA ALA A 4 1.53 -11.91 5.93
C ALA A 4 0.42 -12.96 5.85
N TYR A 5 0.19 -13.51 4.65
CA TYR A 5 -0.68 -14.65 4.44
C TYR A 5 -0.17 -15.50 3.27
N ASN A 6 0.38 -16.68 3.58
CA ASN A 6 1.00 -17.59 2.62
C ASN A 6 2.17 -16.92 1.85
N GLU A 7 3.09 -16.34 2.59
CA GLU A 7 4.26 -15.61 2.09
C GLU A 7 5.59 -16.29 2.45
N ALA A 8 5.57 -17.59 2.76
CA ALA A 8 6.78 -18.35 3.14
C ALA A 8 7.92 -18.23 2.11
N ARG A 9 7.60 -17.92 0.84
CA ARG A 9 8.59 -17.79 -0.22
C ARG A 9 9.26 -16.42 -0.28
N THR A 10 8.56 -15.35 0.04
CA THR A 10 9.03 -13.96 -0.14
C THR A 10 9.52 -13.35 1.16
N LEU A 11 8.94 -13.77 2.27
CA LEU A 11 9.20 -13.21 3.59
C LEU A 11 10.66 -13.35 4.06
N PRO A 12 11.39 -14.46 3.85
CA PRO A 12 12.79 -14.58 4.30
C PRO A 12 13.70 -13.52 3.68
N ASP A 13 13.62 -13.32 2.37
CA ASP A 13 14.43 -12.32 1.66
C ASP A 13 14.16 -10.91 2.19
N LEU A 14 12.91 -10.62 2.53
CA LEU A 14 12.52 -9.36 3.15
C LEU A 14 13.09 -9.21 4.56
N LEU A 15 12.98 -10.23 5.41
CA LEU A 15 13.50 -10.20 6.77
C LEU A 15 15.02 -10.05 6.79
N GLU A 16 15.73 -10.74 5.90
CA GLU A 16 17.17 -10.57 5.70
C GLU A 16 17.51 -9.12 5.31
N ALA A 17 16.75 -8.52 4.39
CA ALA A 17 16.94 -7.13 3.95
C ALA A 17 16.67 -6.09 5.06
N LEU A 18 15.82 -6.41 6.04
CA LEU A 18 15.51 -5.54 7.19
C LEU A 18 16.58 -5.63 8.29
N GLY A 19 17.38 -6.69 8.33
CA GLY A 19 18.49 -6.86 9.25
C GLY A 19 18.07 -6.85 10.72
N GLN A 20 18.81 -6.13 11.57
CA GLN A 20 18.59 -6.06 13.04
C GLN A 20 17.50 -5.04 13.45
N THR A 21 16.44 -4.92 12.69
CA THR A 21 15.29 -4.06 13.04
C THR A 21 14.28 -4.88 13.85
N ASP A 22 13.59 -4.27 14.79
CA ASP A 22 12.44 -4.92 15.45
C ASP A 22 11.34 -5.16 14.41
N VAL A 23 11.15 -6.41 14.00
CA VAL A 23 10.16 -6.80 13.01
C VAL A 23 9.02 -7.54 13.70
N LEU A 24 7.82 -7.00 13.57
CA LEU A 24 6.57 -7.70 13.91
C LEU A 24 5.94 -8.24 12.63
N VAL A 25 5.72 -9.54 12.58
CA VAL A 25 4.95 -10.23 11.53
C VAL A 25 3.60 -10.65 12.11
N VAL A 26 2.51 -10.23 11.48
CA VAL A 26 1.18 -10.75 11.80
C VAL A 26 0.82 -11.76 10.71
N ASP A 27 0.85 -13.04 11.08
CA ASP A 27 0.48 -14.16 10.24
C ASP A 27 -1.03 -14.36 10.25
N ASP A 28 -1.70 -13.98 9.18
CA ASP A 28 -3.17 -14.02 9.04
C ASP A 28 -3.70 -15.45 8.75
N GLY A 29 -3.25 -16.43 9.55
CA GLY A 29 -3.72 -17.81 9.45
C GLY A 29 -3.15 -18.55 8.23
N SER A 30 -1.86 -18.42 7.95
CA SER A 30 -1.19 -19.10 6.84
C SER A 30 -1.18 -20.62 7.00
N SER A 31 -1.13 -21.32 5.89
CA SER A 31 -1.05 -22.80 5.82
C SER A 31 0.28 -23.30 5.26
N ASP A 32 1.16 -22.40 4.84
CA ASP A 32 2.45 -22.73 4.17
C ASP A 32 3.68 -22.65 5.08
N GLY A 33 3.47 -22.34 6.37
CA GLY A 33 4.56 -22.21 7.35
C GLY A 33 5.13 -20.80 7.46
N THR A 34 4.47 -19.78 6.90
CA THR A 34 4.89 -18.36 6.95
C THR A 34 5.26 -17.91 8.36
N GLY A 35 4.38 -18.11 9.36
CA GLY A 35 4.60 -17.67 10.73
C GLY A 35 5.82 -18.34 11.36
N ARG A 36 5.93 -19.67 11.24
CA ARG A 36 7.10 -20.42 11.75
C ARG A 36 8.42 -19.94 11.13
N LEU A 37 8.39 -19.63 9.84
CA LEU A 37 9.56 -19.16 9.12
C LEU A 37 9.98 -17.77 9.61
N ALA A 38 9.01 -16.88 9.86
CA ALA A 38 9.25 -15.56 10.45
C ALA A 38 9.90 -15.66 11.84
N GLU A 39 9.42 -16.58 12.69
CA GLU A 39 10.00 -16.84 14.02
C GLU A 39 11.46 -17.32 13.91
N MET A 40 11.76 -18.20 12.95
CA MET A 40 13.12 -18.71 12.72
C MET A 40 14.10 -17.62 12.26
N GLU A 41 13.59 -16.61 11.54
CA GLU A 41 14.35 -15.43 11.11
C GLU A 41 14.41 -14.34 12.21
N GLY A 42 13.89 -14.60 13.41
CA GLY A 42 14.01 -13.73 14.58
C GLY A 42 12.94 -12.64 14.67
N ALA A 43 11.89 -12.68 13.86
CA ALA A 43 10.78 -11.76 13.98
C ALA A 43 9.88 -12.10 15.17
N ILE A 44 9.23 -11.08 15.74
CA ILE A 44 8.10 -11.25 16.65
C ILE A 44 6.89 -11.64 15.82
N VAL A 45 6.17 -12.71 16.19
CA VAL A 45 5.05 -13.21 15.39
C VAL A 45 3.76 -13.22 16.20
N LEU A 46 2.70 -12.61 15.64
CA LEU A 46 1.32 -12.79 16.08
C LEU A 46 0.61 -13.66 15.04
N THR A 47 -0.04 -14.74 15.46
CA THR A 47 -0.68 -15.69 14.54
C THR A 47 -2.19 -15.74 14.75
N HIS A 48 -2.95 -15.48 13.71
CA HIS A 48 -4.39 -15.70 13.71
C HIS A 48 -4.72 -17.19 13.57
N TRP A 49 -5.72 -17.66 14.29
CA TRP A 49 -6.19 -19.04 14.18
C TRP A 49 -6.88 -19.36 12.85
N ARG A 50 -7.32 -18.34 12.16
CA ARG A 50 -7.88 -18.35 10.80
C ARG A 50 -7.62 -17.02 10.12
N ARG A 51 -7.86 -16.96 8.84
CA ARG A 51 -7.80 -15.74 8.07
C ARG A 51 -8.82 -14.70 8.52
N MET A 52 -8.37 -13.54 8.96
CA MET A 52 -9.17 -12.42 9.44
C MET A 52 -9.09 -11.19 8.54
N GLY A 53 -8.06 -11.12 7.68
CA GLY A 53 -7.83 -10.05 6.71
C GLY A 53 -6.89 -8.97 7.21
N LYS A 54 -6.36 -8.18 6.26
CA LYS A 54 -5.31 -7.18 6.52
C LYS A 54 -5.71 -6.16 7.59
N ALA A 55 -6.97 -5.72 7.62
CA ALA A 55 -7.42 -4.74 8.62
C ALA A 55 -7.31 -5.28 10.06
N ALA A 56 -7.65 -6.56 10.30
CA ALA A 56 -7.49 -7.20 11.60
C ALA A 56 -6.00 -7.31 11.96
N SER A 57 -5.16 -7.79 11.02
CA SER A 57 -3.72 -7.89 11.24
C SER A 57 -3.07 -6.53 11.53
N LEU A 58 -3.53 -5.48 10.87
CA LEU A 58 -3.06 -4.12 11.14
C LEU A 58 -3.52 -3.62 12.51
N GLN A 59 -4.75 -3.96 12.95
CA GLN A 59 -5.25 -3.61 14.29
C GLN A 59 -4.39 -4.28 15.36
N ASP A 60 -4.14 -5.59 15.26
CA ASP A 60 -3.32 -6.30 16.23
C ASP A 60 -1.90 -5.74 16.32
N ALA A 61 -1.34 -5.31 15.19
CA ALA A 61 -0.03 -4.68 15.16
C ALA A 61 -0.03 -3.27 15.77
N ILE A 62 -1.11 -2.51 15.62
CA ILE A 62 -1.28 -1.20 16.28
C ILE A 62 -1.37 -1.40 17.78
N ASP A 63 -2.19 -2.35 18.24
CA ASP A 63 -2.37 -2.65 19.65
C ASP A 63 -1.05 -3.12 20.26
N TYR A 64 -0.33 -4.03 19.59
CA TYR A 64 1.00 -4.45 20.00
C TYR A 64 1.98 -3.27 20.13
N ALA A 65 1.98 -2.36 19.14
CA ALA A 65 2.86 -1.20 19.16
C ALA A 65 2.56 -0.26 20.35
N LEU A 66 1.28 -0.02 20.64
CA LEU A 66 0.86 0.80 21.78
C LEU A 66 1.23 0.15 23.10
N ASP A 67 0.97 -1.14 23.29
CA ASP A 67 1.25 -1.90 24.52
C ASP A 67 2.76 -1.98 24.82
N ASN A 68 3.59 -1.95 23.78
CA ASN A 68 5.06 -2.02 23.91
C ASN A 68 5.76 -0.64 23.77
N GLY A 69 4.99 0.47 23.70
CA GLY A 69 5.53 1.82 23.73
C GLY A 69 6.22 2.28 22.43
N TYR A 70 5.93 1.65 21.30
CA TYR A 70 6.45 2.10 20.00
C TYR A 70 5.76 3.39 19.56
N GLY A 71 6.51 4.46 19.34
CA GLY A 71 5.98 5.75 18.90
C GLY A 71 5.78 5.85 17.38
N THR A 72 6.37 4.95 16.62
CA THR A 72 6.26 4.91 15.14
C THR A 72 6.20 3.47 14.66
N VAL A 73 5.26 3.19 13.77
CA VAL A 73 5.12 1.91 13.08
C VAL A 73 5.41 2.13 11.60
N VAL A 74 6.27 1.31 11.01
CA VAL A 74 6.46 1.21 9.56
C VAL A 74 5.74 -0.04 9.08
N GLU A 75 4.69 0.14 8.28
CA GLU A 75 3.98 -0.96 7.61
C GLU A 75 4.55 -1.18 6.21
N MET A 76 4.72 -2.44 5.82
CA MET A 76 5.10 -2.81 4.46
C MET A 76 4.54 -4.17 4.05
N GLY A 77 4.33 -4.33 2.75
CA GLY A 77 3.89 -5.60 2.18
C GLY A 77 4.98 -6.66 2.22
N ALA A 78 4.60 -7.92 2.49
CA ALA A 78 5.52 -9.06 2.52
C ALA A 78 6.16 -9.38 1.14
N ASP A 79 5.59 -8.85 0.06
CA ASP A 79 6.03 -8.99 -1.34
C ASP A 79 6.82 -7.77 -1.85
N SER A 80 7.34 -6.94 -0.94
CA SER A 80 8.03 -5.70 -1.27
C SER A 80 9.44 -5.64 -0.69
N VAL A 81 10.30 -4.83 -1.30
CA VAL A 81 11.70 -4.64 -0.87
C VAL A 81 11.98 -3.16 -0.68
N PRO A 82 12.39 -2.71 0.51
CA PRO A 82 12.75 -1.31 0.73
C PRO A 82 14.06 -0.98 0.01
N GLY A 83 14.14 0.21 -0.58
CA GLY A 83 15.41 0.73 -1.09
C GLY A 83 16.36 1.05 0.05
N LYS A 84 17.66 1.00 -0.22
CA LYS A 84 18.70 1.26 0.78
C LYS A 84 18.50 2.60 1.48
N GLY A 85 18.45 2.58 2.80
CA GLY A 85 18.26 3.77 3.64
C GLY A 85 16.83 4.37 3.55
N SER A 86 15.86 3.65 2.99
CA SER A 86 14.50 4.18 2.83
C SER A 86 13.69 4.12 4.12
N ILE A 87 13.91 3.12 4.94
CA ILE A 87 13.26 2.98 6.25
C ILE A 87 13.75 4.10 7.18
N GLU A 88 15.05 4.34 7.23
CA GLU A 88 15.65 5.40 8.04
C GLU A 88 15.13 6.80 7.64
N LYS A 89 15.04 7.07 6.32
CA LYS A 89 14.48 8.33 5.81
C LYS A 89 13.00 8.48 6.19
N LEU A 90 12.26 7.38 6.14
CA LEU A 90 10.85 7.38 6.50
C LEU A 90 10.69 7.65 8.00
N ILE A 91 11.45 6.97 8.86
CA ILE A 91 11.45 7.18 10.31
C ILE A 91 11.88 8.63 10.64
N THR A 92 12.98 9.11 10.08
CA THR A 92 13.46 10.49 10.29
C THR A 92 12.40 11.53 9.91
N SER A 93 11.57 11.26 8.90
CA SER A 93 10.47 12.17 8.55
C SER A 93 9.39 12.26 9.62
N MET A 94 9.32 11.27 10.51
CA MET A 94 8.37 11.22 11.63
C MET A 94 8.85 11.97 12.88
N ASP A 95 10.12 12.42 12.94
CA ASP A 95 10.68 13.17 14.08
C ASP A 95 9.99 14.52 14.28
N SER A 96 9.41 15.07 13.22
CA SER A 96 8.62 16.30 13.32
C SER A 96 7.35 16.08 14.14
N PRO A 97 7.11 16.88 15.21
CA PRO A 97 5.91 16.72 16.04
C PRO A 97 4.62 16.95 15.27
N ALA A 98 4.65 17.67 14.15
CA ALA A 98 3.48 17.92 13.31
C ALA A 98 3.14 16.75 12.37
N VAL A 99 4.04 15.77 12.21
CA VAL A 99 3.88 14.64 11.30
C VAL A 99 3.35 13.44 12.06
N GLY A 100 2.22 12.92 11.62
CA GLY A 100 1.60 11.69 12.15
C GLY A 100 1.66 10.52 11.17
N GLY A 101 2.07 10.78 9.92
CA GLY A 101 2.27 9.72 8.92
C GLY A 101 3.18 10.13 7.78
N ALA A 102 3.83 9.16 7.16
CA ALA A 102 4.73 9.36 6.04
C ALA A 102 4.62 8.22 5.03
N SER A 103 4.73 8.53 3.75
CA SER A 103 4.70 7.54 2.67
C SER A 103 5.89 7.71 1.74
N VAL A 104 6.27 6.62 1.07
CA VAL A 104 7.43 6.57 0.18
C VAL A 104 7.05 6.52 -1.29
N ARG A 105 8.03 6.69 -2.18
CA ARG A 105 7.86 6.47 -3.62
C ARG A 105 7.83 4.96 -3.90
N GLN A 106 6.76 4.50 -4.54
CA GLN A 106 6.60 3.12 -4.96
C GLN A 106 7.11 2.94 -6.37
N ILE A 107 7.94 1.92 -6.59
CA ILE A 107 8.57 1.62 -7.89
C ILE A 107 8.24 0.18 -8.28
N PRO A 108 7.36 -0.03 -9.27
CA PRO A 108 7.11 -1.37 -9.78
C PRO A 108 8.32 -1.90 -10.53
N VAL A 109 8.67 -3.16 -10.26
CA VAL A 109 9.75 -3.91 -10.93
C VAL A 109 9.20 -5.15 -11.61
N GLY A 110 9.99 -5.82 -12.42
CA GLY A 110 9.63 -7.07 -13.08
C GLY A 110 9.71 -7.03 -14.61
N ARG A 111 9.05 -8.01 -15.26
CA ARG A 111 9.10 -8.18 -16.71
C ARG A 111 8.46 -7.01 -17.44
N LYS A 112 9.16 -6.46 -18.43
CA LYS A 112 8.69 -5.35 -19.27
C LYS A 112 7.59 -5.81 -20.24
N SER A 113 6.34 -5.74 -19.78
CA SER A 113 5.13 -6.08 -20.51
C SER A 113 4.24 -4.84 -20.68
N THR A 114 3.17 -4.95 -21.45
CA THR A 114 2.15 -3.88 -21.56
C THR A 114 1.59 -3.48 -20.20
N SER A 115 1.26 -4.46 -19.34
CA SER A 115 0.79 -4.20 -17.99
C SER A 115 1.84 -3.49 -17.13
N TYR A 116 3.11 -3.88 -17.24
CA TYR A 116 4.22 -3.20 -16.56
C TYR A 116 4.27 -1.71 -16.91
N TYR A 117 4.26 -1.35 -18.19
CA TYR A 117 4.39 0.06 -18.60
C TYR A 117 3.20 0.91 -18.18
N ILE A 118 1.99 0.36 -18.25
CA ILE A 118 0.78 1.03 -17.75
C ILE A 118 0.87 1.22 -16.23
N ASP A 119 1.26 0.19 -15.50
CA ASP A 119 1.39 0.22 -14.05
C ASP A 119 2.48 1.21 -13.61
N GLU A 120 3.63 1.21 -14.26
CA GLU A 120 4.75 2.12 -14.01
C GLU A 120 4.35 3.58 -14.24
N LEU A 121 3.60 3.88 -15.30
CA LEU A 121 3.08 5.22 -15.52
C LEU A 121 2.09 5.63 -14.42
N ILE A 122 1.16 4.77 -14.03
CA ILE A 122 0.18 5.05 -12.97
C ILE A 122 0.90 5.37 -11.66
N TRP A 123 1.87 4.56 -11.24
CA TRP A 123 2.62 4.81 -10.00
C TRP A 123 3.49 6.07 -10.07
N SER A 124 4.04 6.38 -11.24
CA SER A 124 4.76 7.64 -11.43
C SER A 124 3.83 8.84 -11.30
N VAL A 125 2.64 8.80 -11.90
CA VAL A 125 1.63 9.87 -11.76
C VAL A 125 1.19 10.03 -10.31
N LEU A 126 0.98 8.94 -9.58
CA LEU A 126 0.65 9.00 -8.15
C LEU A 126 1.76 9.66 -7.32
N ALA A 127 3.02 9.30 -7.57
CA ALA A 127 4.16 9.92 -6.88
C ALA A 127 4.27 11.44 -7.19
N GLN A 128 4.12 11.84 -8.45
CA GLN A 128 4.10 13.26 -8.84
C GLN A 128 2.90 13.99 -8.22
N GLY A 129 1.75 13.33 -8.13
CA GLY A 129 0.56 13.87 -7.47
C GLY A 129 0.79 14.13 -5.99
N LYS A 130 1.40 13.20 -5.27
CA LYS A 130 1.77 13.38 -3.86
C LYS A 130 2.74 14.55 -3.65
N LEU A 131 3.74 14.70 -4.52
CA LEU A 131 4.65 15.86 -4.50
C LEU A 131 3.91 17.18 -4.69
N LEU A 132 2.99 17.24 -5.66
CA LEU A 132 2.20 18.44 -5.91
C LEU A 132 1.25 18.77 -4.76
N GLN A 133 0.65 17.76 -4.12
CA GLN A 133 -0.16 17.93 -2.91
C GLN A 133 0.68 18.50 -1.76
N MET A 134 1.90 17.98 -1.54
CA MET A 134 2.81 18.52 -0.54
C MET A 134 3.15 20.00 -0.79
N VAL A 135 3.44 20.36 -2.05
CA VAL A 135 3.74 21.76 -2.41
C VAL A 135 2.54 22.67 -2.21
N ARG A 136 1.33 22.20 -2.56
CA ARG A 136 0.11 23.02 -2.54
C ARG A 136 -0.55 23.09 -1.17
N HIS A 137 -0.56 22.00 -0.43
CA HIS A 137 -1.33 21.85 0.81
C HIS A 137 -0.46 21.58 2.06
N GLY A 138 0.84 21.37 1.89
CA GLY A 138 1.76 21.03 2.98
C GLY A 138 1.49 19.64 3.58
N THR A 139 0.67 18.83 2.92
CA THR A 139 0.33 17.46 3.34
C THR A 139 0.01 16.60 2.12
N SER A 140 0.15 15.29 2.29
CA SER A 140 -0.23 14.27 1.31
C SER A 140 -1.01 13.18 2.02
N HIS A 141 -1.64 12.26 1.31
CA HIS A 141 -2.22 11.07 1.91
C HIS A 141 -1.18 9.95 2.02
N LEU A 142 -1.35 9.06 2.97
CA LEU A 142 -0.62 7.80 3.02
C LEU A 142 -0.97 6.98 1.77
N GLY A 143 -0.35 5.90 1.62
CA GLY A 143 -0.75 4.94 0.61
C GLY A 143 0.40 4.22 0.00
N GLY A 144 0.05 3.03 -0.42
CA GLY A 144 0.91 2.14 -1.14
C GLY A 144 1.44 0.99 -0.33
N VAL A 145 2.62 0.57 -0.71
CA VAL A 145 3.23 -0.69 -0.30
C VAL A 145 4.06 -0.56 0.98
N MET A 146 4.50 0.67 1.28
CA MET A 146 5.26 0.99 2.50
C MET A 146 4.93 2.39 2.99
N TYR A 147 4.62 2.55 4.27
CA TYR A 147 4.36 3.82 4.93
C TYR A 147 4.63 3.74 6.44
N ALA A 148 4.85 4.89 7.07
CA ALA A 148 4.97 5.01 8.52
C ALA A 148 3.80 5.80 9.09
N PHE A 149 3.44 5.52 10.35
CA PHE A 149 2.43 6.27 11.09
C PHE A 149 2.67 6.20 12.60
N LYS A 150 2.09 7.15 13.33
CA LYS A 150 2.05 7.12 14.79
C LYS A 150 0.85 6.29 15.23
N PRO A 151 1.04 5.17 15.95
CA PRO A 151 -0.07 4.29 16.35
C PRO A 151 -1.09 5.00 17.24
N GLU A 152 -0.68 5.98 18.04
CA GLU A 152 -1.56 6.82 18.90
C GLU A 152 -2.59 7.65 18.10
N CYS A 153 -2.36 7.83 16.79
CA CYS A 153 -3.30 8.53 15.91
C CYS A 153 -4.50 7.67 15.52
N VAL A 154 -4.42 6.37 15.73
CA VAL A 154 -5.39 5.39 15.20
C VAL A 154 -6.21 4.82 16.33
N SER A 155 -7.54 4.93 16.25
CA SER A 155 -8.45 4.35 17.23
C SER A 155 -8.90 2.94 16.88
N SER A 156 -9.15 2.68 15.60
CA SER A 156 -9.48 1.37 15.03
C SER A 156 -9.34 1.40 13.52
N VAL A 157 -8.95 0.28 12.94
CA VAL A 157 -8.90 0.06 11.47
C VAL A 157 -9.87 -1.03 11.02
N GLU A 158 -10.65 -1.60 11.93
CA GLU A 158 -11.59 -2.67 11.61
C GLU A 158 -12.57 -2.29 10.52
N GLY A 159 -12.82 -3.21 9.59
CA GLY A 159 -13.75 -3.01 8.49
C GLY A 159 -13.29 -2.03 7.40
N SER A 160 -12.07 -1.51 7.48
CA SER A 160 -11.54 -0.64 6.44
C SER A 160 -11.28 -1.43 5.14
N VAL A 161 -11.69 -0.85 4.01
CA VAL A 161 -11.39 -1.39 2.67
C VAL A 161 -10.01 -0.95 2.20
N ASN A 162 -9.66 0.30 2.51
CA ASN A 162 -8.35 0.91 2.24
C ASN A 162 -7.77 1.34 3.59
N ASP A 163 -6.85 0.56 4.13
CA ASP A 163 -6.18 0.80 5.41
C ASP A 163 -5.38 2.12 5.41
N ASP A 164 -4.63 2.39 4.35
CA ASP A 164 -3.84 3.60 4.16
C ASP A 164 -4.68 4.89 4.12
N GLU A 165 -5.82 4.85 3.47
CA GLU A 165 -6.77 5.97 3.45
C GLU A 165 -7.38 6.18 4.83
N HIS A 166 -7.80 5.10 5.49
CA HIS A 166 -8.36 5.16 6.84
C HIS A 166 -7.36 5.79 7.82
N LEU A 167 -6.11 5.33 7.80
CA LEU A 167 -5.03 5.90 8.61
C LEU A 167 -4.82 7.40 8.32
N SER A 168 -4.86 7.80 7.05
CA SER A 168 -4.74 9.21 6.65
C SER A 168 -5.84 10.09 7.26
N VAL A 169 -7.08 9.57 7.32
CA VAL A 169 -8.21 10.23 7.96
C VAL A 169 -8.00 10.36 9.47
N CYS A 170 -7.59 9.27 10.13
CA CYS A 170 -7.32 9.27 11.58
C CYS A 170 -6.23 10.29 11.95
N ILE A 171 -5.11 10.29 11.22
CA ILE A 171 -3.99 11.22 11.40
C ILE A 171 -4.46 12.66 11.29
N LYS A 172 -5.23 12.98 10.24
CA LYS A 172 -5.76 14.32 10.01
C LYS A 172 -6.74 14.75 11.11
N ARG A 173 -7.63 13.86 11.56
CA ARG A 173 -8.59 14.13 12.66
C ARG A 173 -7.90 14.45 13.98
N LYS A 174 -6.73 13.87 14.20
CA LYS A 174 -5.87 14.17 15.36
C LYS A 174 -5.04 15.46 15.21
N GLY A 175 -5.18 16.16 14.06
CA GLY A 175 -4.47 17.42 13.80
C GLY A 175 -3.06 17.26 13.25
N TYR A 176 -2.62 16.05 12.97
CA TYR A 176 -1.32 15.78 12.36
C TYR A 176 -1.36 15.86 10.83
N LYS A 177 -0.19 15.97 10.23
CA LYS A 177 0.02 15.93 8.78
C LYS A 177 0.56 14.58 8.35
N SER A 178 0.20 14.16 7.14
CA SER A 178 0.90 13.09 6.44
C SER A 178 1.82 13.69 5.37
N VAL A 179 3.04 13.15 5.25
CA VAL A 179 4.05 13.66 4.32
C VAL A 179 4.45 12.60 3.29
N PHE A 180 4.92 13.05 2.13
CA PHE A 180 5.50 12.18 1.12
C PHE A 180 7.02 12.37 1.10
N VAL A 181 7.79 11.27 1.20
CA VAL A 181 9.24 11.24 1.24
C VAL A 181 9.78 10.72 -0.10
N PRO A 182 10.01 11.58 -1.10
CA PRO A 182 10.29 11.15 -2.48
C PRO A 182 11.62 10.39 -2.62
N ASN A 183 12.56 10.61 -1.70
CA ASN A 183 13.89 9.98 -1.68
C ASN A 183 13.91 8.65 -0.91
N ALA A 184 12.83 8.27 -0.26
CA ALA A 184 12.60 6.95 0.27
C ALA A 184 11.81 6.15 -0.78
N VAL A 185 12.25 4.94 -1.10
CA VAL A 185 11.65 4.13 -2.15
C VAL A 185 11.34 2.72 -1.66
N VAL A 186 10.30 2.11 -2.22
CA VAL A 186 10.01 0.69 -2.07
C VAL A 186 9.79 0.08 -3.45
N TYR A 187 10.37 -1.09 -3.67
CA TYR A 187 10.21 -1.88 -4.87
C TYR A 187 9.19 -2.99 -4.63
N PHE A 188 8.36 -3.27 -5.61
CA PHE A 188 7.35 -4.33 -5.55
C PHE A 188 7.08 -4.86 -6.95
N ASP A 189 6.56 -6.08 -7.08
CA ASP A 189 6.27 -6.68 -8.36
C ASP A 189 5.15 -5.93 -9.09
N ALA A 190 5.43 -5.51 -10.33
CA ALA A 190 4.42 -4.92 -11.21
C ALA A 190 3.29 -5.90 -11.47
N SER A 191 2.10 -5.36 -11.69
CA SER A 191 0.94 -6.19 -12.01
C SER A 191 1.18 -7.06 -13.24
N SER A 192 0.97 -8.36 -13.12
CA SER A 192 1.20 -9.35 -14.17
C SER A 192 0.24 -9.22 -15.36
N SER A 193 -0.91 -8.55 -15.18
CA SER A 193 -1.93 -8.35 -16.22
C SER A 193 -2.68 -7.02 -16.06
N ILE A 194 -3.31 -6.57 -17.15
CA ILE A 194 -4.21 -5.40 -17.14
C ILE A 194 -5.42 -5.65 -16.22
N GLY A 195 -5.91 -6.89 -16.17
CA GLY A 195 -6.99 -7.28 -15.26
C GLY A 195 -6.63 -7.06 -13.78
N HIS A 196 -5.39 -7.33 -13.40
CA HIS A 196 -4.89 -7.08 -12.04
C HIS A 196 -4.83 -5.58 -11.72
N ILE A 197 -4.36 -4.75 -12.65
CA ILE A 197 -4.36 -3.29 -12.48
C ILE A 197 -5.79 -2.78 -12.29
N LEU A 198 -6.71 -3.23 -13.16
CA LEU A 198 -8.13 -2.87 -13.10
C LEU A 198 -8.74 -3.21 -11.74
N GLN A 199 -8.52 -4.42 -11.26
CA GLN A 199 -9.07 -4.91 -10.00
C GLN A 199 -8.52 -4.09 -8.81
N ARG A 200 -7.20 -3.88 -8.75
CA ARG A 200 -6.56 -3.07 -7.69
C ARG A 200 -7.11 -1.64 -7.68
N ARG A 201 -7.20 -0.99 -8.82
CA ARG A 201 -7.71 0.38 -8.92
C ARG A 201 -9.20 0.47 -8.61
N ARG A 202 -9.99 -0.50 -9.06
CA ARG A 202 -11.42 -0.60 -8.74
C ARG A 202 -11.64 -0.70 -7.23
N ARG A 203 -10.88 -1.54 -6.52
CA ARG A 203 -10.94 -1.65 -5.06
C ARG A 203 -10.57 -0.32 -4.39
N MET A 204 -9.48 0.30 -4.81
CA MET A 204 -9.03 1.58 -4.28
C MET A 204 -10.13 2.65 -4.42
N TYR A 205 -10.70 2.81 -5.61
CA TYR A 205 -11.78 3.78 -5.82
C TYR A 205 -13.05 3.43 -5.06
N PHE A 206 -13.38 2.16 -4.95
CA PHE A 206 -14.49 1.70 -4.11
C PHE A 206 -14.30 2.14 -2.66
N GLY A 207 -13.13 1.90 -2.07
CA GLY A 207 -12.81 2.33 -0.72
C GLY A 207 -12.98 3.83 -0.52
N HIS A 208 -12.47 4.65 -1.46
CA HIS A 208 -12.68 6.11 -1.41
C HIS A 208 -14.15 6.53 -1.51
N MET A 209 -14.98 5.80 -2.22
CA MET A 209 -16.40 6.14 -2.39
C MET A 209 -17.27 5.75 -1.20
N VAL A 210 -16.92 4.68 -0.50
CA VAL A 210 -17.70 4.20 0.66
C VAL A 210 -17.24 4.80 1.98
N TYR A 211 -16.11 5.50 1.99
CA TYR A 211 -15.58 6.19 3.15
C TYR A 211 -16.04 7.66 3.14
N PRO A 212 -17.04 8.05 3.97
CA PRO A 212 -17.64 9.40 3.91
C PRO A 212 -16.65 10.52 4.25
N ASP A 213 -15.58 10.21 4.97
CA ASP A 213 -14.54 11.17 5.36
C ASP A 213 -13.24 10.99 4.57
N SER A 214 -13.30 10.26 3.45
CA SER A 214 -12.13 10.13 2.57
C SER A 214 -11.53 11.49 2.31
N THR A 215 -10.31 11.69 2.80
CA THR A 215 -9.55 12.92 2.62
C THR A 215 -8.58 12.80 1.45
N ALA A 216 -8.50 11.58 0.86
CA ALA A 216 -7.91 11.51 -0.45
C ALA A 216 -8.79 12.35 -1.35
N PRO A 217 -8.42 13.57 -1.67
CA PRO A 217 -9.05 14.19 -2.78
C PRO A 217 -8.83 13.21 -3.92
N SER A 218 -9.90 12.75 -4.56
CA SER A 218 -9.80 12.38 -5.95
C SER A 218 -8.87 13.45 -6.52
N MET A 219 -7.64 13.08 -6.85
CA MET A 219 -6.56 14.05 -7.15
C MET A 219 -7.18 15.18 -7.97
N GLU A 220 -7.17 16.41 -7.43
CA GLU A 220 -7.84 17.55 -8.11
C GLU A 220 -7.44 17.48 -9.58
N ILE A 221 -8.38 17.65 -10.49
CA ILE A 221 -8.13 17.46 -11.93
C ILE A 221 -6.86 18.21 -12.37
N GLY A 222 -6.63 19.41 -11.83
CA GLY A 222 -5.42 20.19 -12.10
C GLY A 222 -4.14 19.53 -11.59
N ILE A 223 -4.18 18.90 -10.41
CA ILE A 223 -3.03 18.16 -9.87
C ILE A 223 -2.81 16.88 -10.69
N ALA A 224 -3.87 16.16 -11.05
CA ALA A 224 -3.76 14.96 -11.86
C ALA A 224 -3.16 15.23 -13.25
N ALA A 225 -3.64 16.27 -13.94
CA ALA A 225 -3.10 16.69 -15.22
C ALA A 225 -1.64 17.12 -15.11
N SER A 226 -1.29 17.93 -14.11
CA SER A 226 0.09 18.37 -13.88
C SER A 226 1.02 17.21 -13.52
N ALA A 227 0.55 16.25 -12.71
CA ALA A 227 1.29 15.04 -12.37
C ALA A 227 1.56 14.16 -13.58
N LEU A 228 0.56 14.00 -14.45
CA LEU A 228 0.72 13.27 -15.72
C LEU A 228 1.76 13.96 -16.63
N LEU A 229 1.66 15.26 -16.83
CA LEU A 229 2.61 16.03 -17.66
C LEU A 229 4.03 15.92 -17.10
N ARG A 230 4.22 16.07 -15.78
CA ARG A 230 5.54 15.90 -15.14
C ARG A 230 6.08 14.49 -15.30
N SER A 231 5.22 13.47 -15.14
CA SER A 231 5.60 12.07 -15.32
C SER A 231 6.07 11.78 -16.76
N LEU A 232 5.40 12.36 -17.77
CA LEU A 232 5.78 12.24 -19.17
C LEU A 232 7.06 13.02 -19.49
N ALA A 233 7.24 14.21 -18.92
CA ALA A 233 8.46 15.00 -19.08
C ALA A 233 9.68 14.32 -18.43
N GLU A 234 9.50 13.68 -17.25
CA GLU A 234 10.55 12.90 -16.58
C GLU A 234 11.00 11.69 -17.43
N LYS A 235 10.06 11.06 -18.16
CA LYS A 235 10.33 9.89 -18.99
C LYS A 235 9.42 9.86 -20.21
N PRO A 236 9.84 10.46 -21.36
CA PRO A 236 9.01 10.55 -22.57
C PRO A 236 8.58 9.21 -23.17
N SER A 237 9.31 8.14 -22.92
CA SER A 237 8.95 6.78 -23.35
C SER A 237 7.64 6.25 -22.74
N ARG A 238 7.05 6.96 -21.78
CA ARG A 238 5.73 6.69 -21.20
C ARG A 238 4.57 7.16 -22.08
N LEU A 239 4.83 8.03 -23.07
CA LEU A 239 3.79 8.64 -23.89
C LEU A 239 2.85 7.64 -24.57
N PRO A 240 3.32 6.52 -25.17
CA PRO A 240 2.43 5.53 -25.77
C PRO A 240 1.44 4.89 -24.79
N TRP A 241 1.78 4.87 -23.50
CA TRP A 241 0.99 4.24 -22.45
C TRP A 241 -0.01 5.19 -21.78
N MET A 242 0.03 6.48 -22.11
CA MET A 242 -0.83 7.51 -21.52
C MET A 242 -2.31 7.21 -21.78
N LEU A 243 -2.71 7.02 -23.03
CA LEU A 243 -4.11 6.78 -23.37
C LEU A 243 -4.63 5.45 -22.76
N PRO A 244 -3.92 4.31 -22.89
CA PRO A 244 -4.32 3.09 -22.18
C PRO A 244 -4.46 3.25 -20.67
N ALA A 245 -3.54 3.96 -20.01
CA ALA A 245 -3.59 4.17 -18.56
C ALA A 245 -4.79 5.03 -18.14
N VAL A 246 -5.06 6.12 -18.87
CA VAL A 246 -6.21 7.00 -18.61
C VAL A 246 -7.53 6.26 -18.80
N LEU A 247 -7.68 5.51 -19.90
CA LEU A 247 -8.89 4.72 -20.17
C LEU A 247 -9.12 3.66 -19.09
N LEU A 248 -8.06 2.96 -18.68
CA LEU A 248 -8.12 1.97 -17.60
C LEU A 248 -8.54 2.62 -16.28
N ASP A 249 -8.01 3.80 -15.96
CA ASP A 249 -8.36 4.54 -14.76
C ASP A 249 -9.84 4.95 -14.73
N LEU A 250 -10.32 5.54 -15.82
CA LEU A 250 -11.72 5.93 -15.97
C LEU A 250 -12.67 4.73 -15.87
N PHE A 251 -12.31 3.62 -16.53
CA PHE A 251 -13.08 2.39 -16.46
C PHE A 251 -13.11 1.80 -15.04
N SER A 252 -11.98 1.84 -14.33
CA SER A 252 -11.90 1.41 -12.93
C SER A 252 -12.83 2.21 -12.02
N ARG A 253 -12.87 3.54 -12.21
CA ARG A 253 -13.77 4.45 -11.47
C ARG A 253 -15.24 4.14 -11.74
N MET A 254 -15.59 3.92 -13.00
CA MET A 254 -16.96 3.56 -13.39
C MET A 254 -17.39 2.24 -12.75
N CYS A 255 -16.52 1.23 -12.76
CA CYS A 255 -16.78 -0.05 -12.12
C CYS A 255 -16.95 0.10 -10.59
N ALA A 256 -16.07 0.85 -9.93
CA ALA A 256 -16.13 1.12 -8.50
C ALA A 256 -17.42 1.85 -8.11
N TRP A 257 -17.82 2.84 -8.89
CA TRP A 257 -19.06 3.58 -8.68
C TRP A 257 -20.30 2.68 -8.76
N ARG A 258 -20.32 1.73 -9.72
CA ARG A 258 -21.38 0.73 -9.81
C ARG A 258 -21.41 -0.17 -8.57
N ASP A 259 -20.24 -0.60 -8.09
CA ASP A 259 -20.12 -1.47 -6.92
C ASP A 259 -20.52 -0.77 -5.63
N ALA A 260 -20.19 0.51 -5.47
CA ALA A 260 -20.54 1.30 -4.28
C ALA A 260 -22.06 1.41 -4.04
N ARG A 261 -22.87 1.08 -5.04
CA ARG A 261 -24.32 0.99 -4.93
C ARG A 261 -24.83 -0.36 -4.41
N SER A 262 -23.93 -1.33 -4.19
CA SER A 262 -24.29 -2.67 -3.72
C SER A 262 -23.74 -2.93 -2.30
N PRO A 263 -24.61 -3.00 -1.26
CA PRO A 263 -24.17 -3.26 0.12
C PRO A 263 -23.37 -4.53 0.30
N LYS A 264 -23.63 -5.56 -0.53
CA LYS A 264 -22.92 -6.85 -0.49
C LYS A 264 -21.43 -6.71 -0.83
N LYS A 265 -21.04 -5.67 -1.59
CA LYS A 265 -19.67 -5.48 -2.04
C LYS A 265 -18.73 -4.99 -0.93
N ILE A 266 -19.22 -4.36 0.12
CA ILE A 266 -18.38 -3.86 1.23
C ILE A 266 -17.64 -5.02 1.89
N GLY A 267 -18.36 -6.09 2.28
CA GLY A 267 -17.75 -7.28 2.88
C GLY A 267 -16.81 -8.04 1.93
N GLU A 268 -17.19 -8.14 0.64
CA GLU A 268 -16.34 -8.78 -0.37
C GLU A 268 -15.00 -8.04 -0.54
N TYR A 269 -15.00 -6.72 -0.57
CA TYR A 269 -13.77 -5.93 -0.75
C TYR A 269 -12.90 -5.90 0.50
N ALA A 270 -13.48 -5.91 1.69
CA ALA A 270 -12.72 -6.00 2.94
C ALA A 270 -11.94 -7.33 3.05
N MET A 271 -12.52 -8.43 2.55
CA MET A 271 -11.90 -9.76 2.54
C MET A 271 -11.07 -10.07 1.28
N TRP A 272 -11.21 -9.26 0.24
CA TRP A 272 -10.76 -9.63 -1.11
C TRP A 272 -9.26 -9.52 -1.38
N VAL A 273 -8.54 -8.71 -0.62
CA VAL A 273 -7.06 -8.60 -0.69
C VAL A 273 -6.40 -9.98 -0.78
N THR A 274 -7.07 -10.92 -0.23
CA THR A 274 -6.58 -12.26 0.05
C THR A 274 -6.86 -13.30 -1.05
N THR A 275 -7.83 -13.09 -1.91
CA THR A 275 -8.12 -14.01 -3.04
C THR A 275 -7.21 -13.72 -4.23
N PHE A 276 -6.70 -12.49 -4.31
CA PHE A 276 -5.86 -12.01 -5.41
C PHE A 276 -4.47 -12.69 -5.40
N GLU A 277 -3.86 -12.83 -4.23
CA GLU A 277 -2.53 -13.43 -4.04
C GLU A 277 -2.49 -14.91 -4.46
N LYS A 278 -3.58 -15.67 -4.23
CA LYS A 278 -3.66 -17.07 -4.68
C LYS A 278 -3.53 -17.24 -6.19
N ASN A 279 -4.03 -16.31 -6.98
CA ASN A 279 -3.99 -16.40 -8.44
C ASN A 279 -2.61 -16.05 -9.01
N VAL A 280 -1.85 -15.18 -8.37
CA VAL A 280 -0.47 -14.84 -8.76
C VAL A 280 0.47 -16.00 -8.47
N ALA A 281 0.40 -16.59 -7.28
CA ALA A 281 1.19 -17.77 -6.92
C ALA A 281 0.90 -18.97 -7.84
N SER A 282 -0.36 -19.19 -8.24
CA SER A 282 -0.71 -20.27 -9.15
C SER A 282 -0.26 -20.04 -10.60
N SER A 283 -0.17 -18.78 -11.06
CA SER A 283 0.32 -18.46 -12.40
C SER A 283 1.85 -18.57 -12.50
N ALA A 284 2.58 -18.18 -11.46
CA ALA A 284 4.02 -18.33 -11.38
C ALA A 284 4.44 -19.82 -11.33
N ALA A 285 3.71 -20.65 -10.60
CA ALA A 285 3.96 -22.08 -10.53
C ALA A 285 3.70 -22.81 -11.87
N ARG A 286 2.89 -22.27 -12.77
CA ARG A 286 2.64 -22.83 -14.12
C ARG A 286 3.67 -22.40 -15.17
N SER A 287 4.46 -21.36 -14.93
CA SER A 287 5.48 -20.88 -15.88
C SER A 287 6.84 -21.56 -15.74
N HIS A 288 6.99 -22.46 -14.75
CA HIS A 288 8.21 -23.24 -14.48
C HIS A 288 8.01 -24.77 -14.63
N ARG A 289 6.95 -25.22 -15.37
CA ARG A 289 6.82 -26.59 -15.84
C ARG A 289 6.99 -26.71 -17.35
#